data_6fea2f05d86bcd4e67b59ea452d60814
#
_entry.id   6fea2f05d86bcd4e67b59ea452d60814
#
_cell.length_a   1.000
_cell.length_b   1.000
_cell.length_c   1.000
_cell.angle_alpha   90.00
_cell.angle_beta   90.00
_cell.angle_gamma   90.00
#
_symmetry.space_group_name_H-M   'P 1'
#
loop_
_entity.id
_entity.type
_entity.pdbx_description
1 polymer ?
#
loop_
_entity_poly.entity_id
_entity_poly.type
_entity_poly.pdbx_seq_one_letter_code
_entity_poly.pdbx_strand_id
1 'polypeptide(L)'
;MAEREAPIRVFIESLREHVGQTVELRGWLYNRRSSGAIHFLLVRDGSSMVQAVVNAREVNAATFALADHLPQESSLILSGTVRADRRAPGGVEVNVHTLTVLQEAAPYPITPKEHGVEFLMDHRHLWLRSQRQHAIMRVRAEVIRSATAYLDAQGFLRVDAPILTPAAVEGTTTLFETGYFDLGKAFLTQSGQLYNEAAAMAFGRVYCYGPTFRAEKSKTRRHLTEFWMLEPEV
;
A
#
# COMPACT_ATOMS: atom_id res chain seq x y z
N MET A 1 41.25 -7.34 -15.29
CA MET A 1 40.16 -7.31 -14.32
C MET A 1 38.96 -6.80 -15.10
N ALA A 2 37.95 -7.65 -15.36
CA ALA A 2 36.72 -7.18 -16.00
C ALA A 2 36.05 -6.17 -15.06
N GLU A 3 35.75 -4.96 -15.55
CA GLU A 3 34.91 -4.02 -14.86
C GLU A 3 33.57 -4.73 -14.58
N ARG A 4 33.27 -4.98 -13.30
CA ARG A 4 31.92 -5.44 -12.92
C ARG A 4 31.02 -4.27 -13.17
N GLU A 5 30.15 -4.38 -14.19
CA GLU A 5 29.06 -3.44 -14.38
C GLU A 5 28.32 -3.24 -13.05
N ALA A 6 27.99 -1.98 -12.75
CA ALA A 6 27.24 -1.66 -11.54
C ALA A 6 25.89 -2.39 -11.60
N PRO A 7 25.44 -3.00 -10.48
CA PRO A 7 24.19 -3.75 -10.48
C PRO A 7 23.00 -2.84 -10.86
N ILE A 8 22.13 -3.33 -11.73
CA ILE A 8 20.94 -2.61 -12.17
C ILE A 8 19.94 -2.55 -11.01
N ARG A 9 19.51 -1.35 -10.67
CA ARG A 9 18.44 -1.19 -9.66
C ARG A 9 17.09 -1.57 -10.26
N VAL A 10 16.38 -2.50 -9.60
CA VAL A 10 15.08 -3.01 -10.03
C VAL A 10 14.09 -3.09 -8.87
N PHE A 11 12.79 -3.15 -9.18
CA PHE A 11 11.75 -3.50 -8.22
C PHE A 11 11.54 -5.01 -8.16
N ILE A 12 11.09 -5.50 -7.00
CA ILE A 12 10.90 -6.94 -6.77
C ILE A 12 9.89 -7.55 -7.75
N GLU A 13 8.84 -6.82 -8.16
CA GLU A 13 7.84 -7.31 -9.10
C GLU A 13 8.40 -7.68 -10.48
N SER A 14 9.50 -7.01 -10.90
CA SER A 14 10.14 -7.26 -12.20
C SER A 14 11.27 -8.30 -12.16
N LEU A 15 11.60 -8.88 -10.99
CA LEU A 15 12.75 -9.78 -10.84
C LEU A 15 12.75 -10.98 -11.77
N ARG A 16 11.60 -11.48 -12.19
CA ARG A 16 11.52 -12.60 -13.14
C ARG A 16 12.16 -12.30 -14.50
N GLU A 17 12.18 -11.02 -14.89
CA GLU A 17 12.80 -10.56 -16.14
C GLU A 17 14.33 -10.49 -16.05
N HIS A 18 14.88 -10.57 -14.82
CA HIS A 18 16.29 -10.43 -14.51
C HIS A 18 16.97 -11.72 -14.04
N VAL A 19 16.38 -12.89 -14.32
CA VAL A 19 16.99 -14.18 -13.95
C VAL A 19 18.37 -14.35 -14.59
N GLY A 20 19.38 -14.67 -13.77
CA GLY A 20 20.78 -14.77 -14.14
C GLY A 20 21.56 -13.46 -14.07
N GLN A 21 20.91 -12.33 -13.87
CA GLN A 21 21.55 -11.02 -13.77
C GLN A 21 21.85 -10.65 -12.31
N THR A 22 22.82 -9.76 -12.12
CA THR A 22 23.09 -9.13 -10.82
C THR A 22 22.31 -7.84 -10.72
N VAL A 23 21.47 -7.74 -9.68
CA VAL A 23 20.59 -6.60 -9.43
C VAL A 23 20.87 -5.95 -8.08
N GLU A 24 20.45 -4.69 -7.94
CA GLU A 24 20.34 -3.98 -6.66
C GLU A 24 18.87 -3.85 -6.26
N LEU A 25 18.55 -4.25 -5.03
CA LEU A 25 17.26 -4.07 -4.40
C LEU A 25 17.38 -3.12 -3.21
N ARG A 26 16.38 -2.26 -3.04
CA ARG A 26 16.21 -1.40 -1.87
C ARG A 26 14.88 -1.70 -1.23
N GLY A 27 14.87 -1.93 0.08
CA GLY A 27 13.65 -2.30 0.75
C GLY A 27 13.80 -2.47 2.25
N TRP A 28 12.88 -3.21 2.82
CA TRP A 28 12.80 -3.48 4.25
C TRP A 28 12.78 -4.98 4.52
N LEU A 29 13.43 -5.38 5.61
CA LEU A 29 13.38 -6.76 6.08
C LEU A 29 12.00 -7.07 6.67
N TYR A 30 11.22 -7.87 5.97
CA TYR A 30 9.90 -8.29 6.46
C TYR A 30 9.98 -9.41 7.48
N ASN A 31 10.84 -10.39 7.22
CA ASN A 31 11.09 -11.53 8.12
C ASN A 31 12.44 -12.17 7.80
N ARG A 32 12.99 -12.94 8.73
CA ARG A 32 14.21 -13.73 8.52
C ARG A 32 14.09 -15.10 9.16
N ARG A 33 14.81 -16.05 8.61
CA ARG A 33 15.05 -17.37 9.18
C ARG A 33 16.46 -17.82 8.89
N SER A 34 17.04 -18.62 9.78
CA SER A 34 18.38 -19.14 9.63
C SER A 34 18.37 -20.67 9.58
N SER A 35 19.24 -21.26 8.77
CA SER A 35 19.43 -22.70 8.68
C SER A 35 20.90 -23.00 8.44
N GLY A 36 21.66 -23.29 9.51
CA GLY A 36 23.08 -23.55 9.44
C GLY A 36 23.86 -22.36 8.86
N ALA A 37 24.52 -22.59 7.73
CA ALA A 37 25.35 -21.60 7.05
C ALA A 37 24.56 -20.70 6.06
N ILE A 38 23.23 -20.62 6.18
CA ILE A 38 22.37 -19.84 5.28
C ILE A 38 21.35 -19.04 6.09
N HIS A 39 21.25 -17.74 5.77
CA HIS A 39 20.14 -16.90 6.21
C HIS A 39 19.21 -16.61 5.03
N PHE A 40 17.91 -16.72 5.27
CA PHE A 40 16.86 -16.36 4.34
C PHE A 40 16.22 -15.09 4.82
N LEU A 41 16.42 -14.00 4.11
CA LEU A 41 15.82 -12.70 4.35
C LEU A 41 14.64 -12.54 3.43
N LEU A 42 13.44 -12.37 3.98
CA LEU A 42 12.27 -11.97 3.19
C LEU A 42 12.26 -10.44 3.12
N VAL A 43 12.50 -9.90 1.95
CA VAL A 43 12.62 -8.46 1.70
C VAL A 43 11.39 -7.99 0.91
N ARG A 44 10.85 -6.83 1.27
CA ARG A 44 9.78 -6.14 0.57
C ARG A 44 10.24 -4.75 0.11
N ASP A 45 9.72 -4.28 -1.03
CA ASP A 45 10.01 -2.94 -1.56
C ASP A 45 8.74 -2.12 -1.87
N GLY A 46 7.57 -2.63 -1.48
CA GLY A 46 6.26 -2.04 -1.76
C GLY A 46 5.63 -2.57 -3.06
N SER A 47 6.38 -3.03 -4.03
CA SER A 47 5.86 -3.70 -5.22
C SER A 47 5.52 -5.16 -4.93
N SER A 48 6.42 -5.88 -4.24
CA SER A 48 6.29 -7.29 -3.91
C SER A 48 7.22 -7.71 -2.76
N MET A 49 7.38 -9.03 -2.60
CA MET A 49 8.33 -9.64 -1.67
C MET A 49 9.19 -10.67 -2.37
N VAL A 50 10.46 -10.77 -1.97
CA VAL A 50 11.41 -11.77 -2.46
C VAL A 50 12.22 -12.37 -1.33
N GLN A 51 12.58 -13.64 -1.49
CA GLN A 51 13.57 -14.30 -0.63
C GLN A 51 14.97 -13.93 -1.10
N ALA A 52 15.75 -13.31 -0.22
CA ALA A 52 17.19 -13.07 -0.43
C ALA A 52 17.96 -14.08 0.40
N VAL A 53 18.87 -14.82 -0.27
CA VAL A 53 19.63 -15.91 0.33
C VAL A 53 21.04 -15.42 0.63
N VAL A 54 21.42 -15.41 1.90
CA VAL A 54 22.74 -15.03 2.37
C VAL A 54 23.49 -16.30 2.77
N ASN A 55 24.43 -16.72 1.95
CA ASN A 55 25.23 -17.93 2.18
C ASN A 55 26.60 -17.54 2.75
N ALA A 56 26.99 -18.12 3.89
CA ALA A 56 28.29 -17.88 4.54
C ALA A 56 29.52 -18.13 3.65
N ARG A 57 29.35 -18.93 2.59
CA ARG A 57 30.46 -19.21 1.63
C ARG A 57 30.54 -18.16 0.52
N GLU A 58 29.54 -17.33 0.33
CA GLU A 58 29.42 -16.39 -0.80
C GLU A 58 29.53 -14.93 -0.37
N VAL A 59 29.37 -14.66 0.93
CA VAL A 59 29.52 -13.32 1.52
C VAL A 59 30.67 -13.32 2.55
N ASN A 60 31.14 -12.12 2.92
CA ASN A 60 32.10 -12.00 4.02
C ASN A 60 31.46 -12.25 5.38
N ALA A 61 32.27 -12.55 6.41
CA ALA A 61 31.78 -12.88 7.74
C ALA A 61 30.97 -11.75 8.38
N ALA A 62 31.28 -10.48 8.12
CA ALA A 62 30.53 -9.33 8.65
C ALA A 62 29.12 -9.23 8.05
N THR A 63 28.98 -9.43 6.74
CA THR A 63 27.67 -9.47 6.06
C THR A 63 26.83 -10.65 6.55
N PHE A 64 27.44 -11.81 6.76
CA PHE A 64 26.74 -12.98 7.26
C PHE A 64 26.22 -12.75 8.70
N ALA A 65 27.09 -12.25 9.60
CA ALA A 65 26.72 -11.91 10.97
C ALA A 65 25.63 -10.83 11.04
N LEU A 66 25.72 -9.80 10.17
CA LEU A 66 24.71 -8.75 10.06
C LEU A 66 23.34 -9.33 9.69
N ALA A 67 23.28 -10.22 8.72
CA ALA A 67 22.03 -10.86 8.29
C ALA A 67 21.38 -11.70 9.40
N ASP A 68 22.18 -12.24 10.35
CA ASP A 68 21.66 -13.06 11.45
C ASP A 68 20.95 -12.24 12.53
N HIS A 69 21.31 -10.98 12.71
CA HIS A 69 20.80 -10.17 13.84
C HIS A 69 19.87 -9.03 13.42
N LEU A 70 19.71 -8.79 12.10
CA LEU A 70 18.95 -7.65 11.59
C LEU A 70 17.50 -7.68 12.06
N PRO A 71 17.01 -6.61 12.75
CA PRO A 71 15.62 -6.51 13.20
C PRO A 71 14.63 -6.43 12.04
N GLN A 72 13.42 -6.95 12.25
CA GLN A 72 12.29 -6.78 11.32
C GLN A 72 12.05 -5.30 11.03
N GLU A 73 11.73 -4.97 9.77
CA GLU A 73 11.49 -3.62 9.27
C GLU A 73 12.75 -2.73 9.18
N SER A 74 13.94 -3.25 9.41
CA SER A 74 15.18 -2.52 9.08
C SER A 74 15.26 -2.24 7.59
N SER A 75 15.71 -1.04 7.21
CA SER A 75 15.88 -0.65 5.81
C SER A 75 17.27 -1.05 5.30
N LEU A 76 17.28 -1.57 4.08
CA LEU A 76 18.50 -2.17 3.52
C LEU A 76 18.63 -1.96 2.01
N ILE A 77 19.87 -2.05 1.56
CA ILE A 77 20.24 -2.23 0.15
C ILE A 77 20.96 -3.56 0.06
N LEU A 78 20.58 -4.38 -0.90
CA LEU A 78 21.30 -5.59 -1.22
C LEU A 78 21.60 -5.67 -2.72
N SER A 79 22.73 -6.27 -3.07
CA SER A 79 22.97 -6.70 -4.44
C SER A 79 23.16 -8.21 -4.49
N GLY A 80 22.73 -8.82 -5.58
CA GLY A 80 22.83 -10.26 -5.74
C GLY A 80 22.35 -10.75 -7.09
N THR A 81 22.62 -12.00 -7.38
CA THR A 81 22.19 -12.67 -8.62
C THR A 81 20.78 -13.23 -8.44
N VAL A 82 19.88 -12.88 -9.36
CA VAL A 82 18.52 -13.44 -9.41
C VAL A 82 18.58 -14.89 -9.89
N ARG A 83 17.93 -15.78 -9.15
CA ARG A 83 17.81 -17.22 -9.50
C ARG A 83 16.36 -17.65 -9.57
N ALA A 84 16.02 -18.51 -10.52
CA ALA A 84 14.74 -19.18 -10.55
C ALA A 84 14.69 -20.26 -9.47
N ASP A 85 13.74 -20.19 -8.55
CA ASP A 85 13.41 -21.27 -7.60
C ASP A 85 11.88 -21.35 -7.44
N ARG A 86 11.28 -22.47 -7.86
CA ARG A 86 9.83 -22.69 -7.77
C ARG A 86 9.30 -22.72 -6.34
N ARG A 87 10.14 -22.93 -5.34
CA ARG A 87 9.77 -22.96 -3.91
C ARG A 87 9.82 -21.58 -3.27
N ALA A 88 10.53 -20.63 -3.89
CA ALA A 88 10.62 -19.27 -3.40
C ALA A 88 9.34 -18.48 -3.69
N PRO A 89 8.95 -17.52 -2.84
CA PRO A 89 7.85 -16.60 -3.11
C PRO A 89 8.07 -15.90 -4.48
N GLY A 90 7.06 -15.93 -5.33
CA GLY A 90 7.18 -15.33 -6.67
C GLY A 90 7.99 -16.14 -7.69
N GLY A 91 8.50 -17.36 -7.34
CA GLY A 91 9.22 -18.25 -8.26
C GLY A 91 10.67 -17.84 -8.54
N VAL A 92 11.19 -16.84 -7.85
CA VAL A 92 12.57 -16.36 -7.93
C VAL A 92 13.11 -16.03 -6.54
N GLU A 93 14.44 -16.11 -6.39
CA GLU A 93 15.17 -15.65 -5.21
C GLU A 93 16.39 -14.84 -5.62
N VAL A 94 16.96 -14.10 -4.69
CA VAL A 94 18.20 -13.34 -4.92
C VAL A 94 19.31 -13.94 -4.08
N ASN A 95 20.36 -14.43 -4.72
CA ASN A 95 21.58 -14.87 -4.06
C ASN A 95 22.46 -13.65 -3.75
N VAL A 96 22.55 -13.30 -2.47
CA VAL A 96 23.13 -12.03 -2.00
C VAL A 96 24.65 -12.03 -2.12
N HIS A 97 25.19 -10.98 -2.70
CA HIS A 97 26.63 -10.69 -2.73
C HIS A 97 27.00 -9.61 -1.71
N THR A 98 26.19 -8.56 -1.59
CA THR A 98 26.41 -7.47 -0.64
C THR A 98 25.12 -7.11 0.07
N LEU A 99 25.23 -6.69 1.33
CA LEU A 99 24.13 -6.22 2.16
C LEU A 99 24.62 -4.99 2.92
N THR A 100 23.90 -3.89 2.77
CA THR A 100 24.10 -2.64 3.49
C THR A 100 22.84 -2.29 4.25
N VAL A 101 22.94 -2.11 5.54
CA VAL A 101 21.84 -1.63 6.36
C VAL A 101 21.88 -0.11 6.40
N LEU A 102 20.80 0.54 5.98
CA LEU A 102 20.67 1.99 6.03
C LEU A 102 20.25 2.43 7.44
N GLN A 103 19.31 1.69 8.04
CA GLN A 103 18.86 1.92 9.40
C GLN A 103 18.31 0.64 10.01
N GLU A 104 18.76 0.31 11.20
CA GLU A 104 18.13 -0.72 12.01
C GLU A 104 16.82 -0.20 12.61
N ALA A 105 15.78 -1.00 12.55
CA ALA A 105 14.49 -0.66 13.12
C ALA A 105 14.46 -0.87 14.63
N ALA A 106 13.70 -0.05 15.33
CA ALA A 106 13.27 -0.31 16.70
C ALA A 106 12.44 -1.62 16.76
N PRO A 107 12.24 -2.22 17.95
CA PRO A 107 11.42 -3.42 18.09
C PRO A 107 10.04 -3.24 17.43
N TYR A 108 9.73 -4.11 16.46
CA TYR A 108 8.51 -4.04 15.69
C TYR A 108 7.37 -4.76 16.41
N PRO A 109 6.24 -4.09 16.72
CA PRO A 109 5.21 -4.65 17.59
C PRO A 109 4.38 -5.76 16.95
N ILE A 110 4.24 -5.76 15.60
CA ILE A 110 3.48 -6.77 14.88
C ILE A 110 4.41 -7.93 14.51
N THR A 111 4.35 -8.98 15.31
CA THR A 111 5.13 -10.20 15.10
C THR A 111 4.39 -11.21 14.19
N PRO A 112 5.03 -12.33 13.77
CA PRO A 112 4.35 -13.39 13.01
C PRO A 112 3.22 -14.12 13.75
N LYS A 113 2.98 -13.82 15.04
CA LYS A 113 1.87 -14.38 15.82
C LYS A 113 0.54 -13.76 15.40
N GLU A 114 -0.54 -14.44 15.68
CA GLU A 114 -1.88 -13.88 15.52
C GLU A 114 -2.11 -12.73 16.52
N HIS A 115 -2.63 -11.61 16.03
CA HIS A 115 -2.95 -10.42 16.81
C HIS A 115 -4.43 -10.11 16.71
N GLY A 116 -5.03 -9.68 17.81
CA GLY A 116 -6.41 -9.20 17.85
C GLY A 116 -6.62 -7.95 17.01
N VAL A 117 -7.85 -7.76 16.52
CA VAL A 117 -8.19 -6.62 15.64
C VAL A 117 -7.97 -5.28 16.33
N GLU A 118 -8.28 -5.16 17.62
CA GLU A 118 -8.08 -3.94 18.40
C GLU A 118 -6.60 -3.52 18.40
N PHE A 119 -5.71 -4.44 18.76
CA PHE A 119 -4.26 -4.19 18.70
C PHE A 119 -3.77 -3.76 17.30
N LEU A 120 -4.27 -4.44 16.25
CA LEU A 120 -3.90 -4.10 14.87
C LEU A 120 -4.43 -2.73 14.45
N MET A 121 -5.60 -2.33 14.91
CA MET A 121 -6.15 -1.00 14.65
C MET A 121 -5.39 0.11 15.36
N ASP A 122 -4.91 -0.11 16.58
CA ASP A 122 -4.03 0.84 17.29
C ASP A 122 -2.67 1.00 16.59
N HIS A 123 -2.22 -0.06 15.91
CA HIS A 123 -0.99 -0.08 15.13
C HIS A 123 -1.25 -0.06 13.61
N ARG A 124 -2.38 0.52 13.14
CA ARG A 124 -2.80 0.43 11.74
C ARG A 124 -1.80 0.99 10.73
N HIS A 125 -1.02 2.00 11.09
CA HIS A 125 0.05 2.55 10.28
C HIS A 125 1.18 1.54 10.02
N LEU A 126 1.44 0.62 10.94
CA LEU A 126 2.36 -0.50 10.77
C LEU A 126 1.66 -1.70 10.11
N TRP A 127 0.41 -1.94 10.46
CA TRP A 127 -0.36 -3.05 9.88
C TRP A 127 -0.51 -2.97 8.35
N LEU A 128 -0.51 -1.76 7.79
CA LEU A 128 -0.49 -1.54 6.33
C LEU A 128 0.67 -2.26 5.62
N ARG A 129 1.77 -2.55 6.32
CA ARG A 129 2.94 -3.26 5.77
C ARG A 129 2.71 -4.77 5.63
N SER A 130 1.63 -5.32 6.22
CA SER A 130 1.30 -6.75 6.09
C SER A 130 0.85 -7.11 4.68
N GLN A 131 1.13 -8.35 4.26
CA GLN A 131 0.72 -8.85 2.94
C GLN A 131 -0.79 -8.71 2.72
N ARG A 132 -1.60 -8.98 3.75
CA ARG A 132 -3.06 -8.89 3.67
C ARG A 132 -3.52 -7.46 3.39
N GLN A 133 -3.01 -6.47 4.12
CA GLN A 133 -3.39 -5.08 3.92
C GLN A 133 -2.87 -4.55 2.58
N HIS A 134 -1.67 -4.93 2.19
CA HIS A 134 -1.13 -4.61 0.88
C HIS A 134 -2.03 -5.14 -0.25
N ALA A 135 -2.48 -6.39 -0.17
CA ALA A 135 -3.39 -6.97 -1.16
C ALA A 135 -4.75 -6.25 -1.18
N ILE A 136 -5.34 -5.95 0.00
CA ILE A 136 -6.59 -5.20 0.12
C ILE A 136 -6.47 -3.83 -0.55
N MET A 137 -5.39 -3.09 -0.31
CA MET A 137 -5.19 -1.76 -0.90
C MET A 137 -4.99 -1.82 -2.42
N ARG A 138 -4.31 -2.84 -2.94
CA ARG A 138 -4.19 -3.05 -4.39
C ARG A 138 -5.53 -3.38 -5.04
N VAL A 139 -6.34 -4.25 -4.45
CA VAL A 139 -7.70 -4.56 -4.93
C VAL A 139 -8.56 -3.30 -4.90
N ARG A 140 -8.53 -2.53 -3.81
CA ARG A 140 -9.27 -1.26 -3.71
C ARG A 140 -8.87 -0.28 -4.83
N ALA A 141 -7.57 -0.09 -5.06
CA ALA A 141 -7.07 0.79 -6.11
C ALA A 141 -7.55 0.34 -7.50
N GLU A 142 -7.53 -0.98 -7.75
CA GLU A 142 -7.99 -1.54 -9.03
C GLU A 142 -9.50 -1.37 -9.23
N VAL A 143 -10.32 -1.57 -8.20
CA VAL A 143 -11.77 -1.32 -8.25
C VAL A 143 -12.07 0.13 -8.61
N ILE A 144 -11.38 1.09 -7.97
CA ILE A 144 -11.53 2.52 -8.27
C ILE A 144 -11.16 2.81 -9.72
N ARG A 145 -9.98 2.36 -10.15
CA ARG A 145 -9.48 2.56 -11.51
C ARG A 145 -10.43 2.00 -12.56
N SER A 146 -10.91 0.78 -12.35
CA SER A 146 -11.80 0.11 -13.30
C SER A 146 -13.17 0.78 -13.38
N ALA A 147 -13.73 1.20 -12.24
CA ALA A 147 -15.04 1.85 -12.20
C ALA A 147 -14.99 3.24 -12.86
N THR A 148 -13.96 4.04 -12.59
CA THR A 148 -13.80 5.36 -13.24
C THR A 148 -13.52 5.23 -14.72
N ALA A 149 -12.61 4.32 -15.13
CA ALA A 149 -12.31 4.07 -16.53
C ALA A 149 -13.55 3.61 -17.34
N TYR A 150 -14.43 2.82 -16.71
CA TYR A 150 -15.69 2.41 -17.33
C TYR A 150 -16.59 3.61 -17.60
N LEU A 151 -16.77 4.51 -16.63
CA LEU A 151 -17.60 5.70 -16.81
C LEU A 151 -17.01 6.67 -17.83
N ASP A 152 -15.69 6.88 -17.80
CA ASP A 152 -14.98 7.69 -18.80
C ASP A 152 -15.21 7.14 -20.22
N ALA A 153 -15.12 5.81 -20.40
CA ALA A 153 -15.37 5.14 -21.68
C ALA A 153 -16.83 5.22 -22.13
N GLN A 154 -17.79 5.41 -21.21
CA GLN A 154 -19.20 5.67 -21.52
C GLN A 154 -19.50 7.15 -21.79
N GLY A 155 -18.48 8.01 -21.80
CA GLY A 155 -18.61 9.44 -22.08
C GLY A 155 -19.11 10.27 -20.90
N PHE A 156 -18.95 9.78 -19.68
CA PHE A 156 -19.21 10.59 -18.49
C PHE A 156 -18.01 11.50 -18.20
N LEU A 157 -18.29 12.73 -17.80
CA LEU A 157 -17.30 13.70 -17.35
C LEU A 157 -17.18 13.63 -15.83
N ARG A 158 -15.97 13.46 -15.32
CA ARG A 158 -15.73 13.55 -13.87
C ARG A 158 -15.83 15.00 -13.40
N VAL A 159 -16.66 15.24 -12.38
CA VAL A 159 -16.81 16.53 -11.70
C VAL A 159 -16.65 16.31 -10.20
N ASP A 160 -15.70 17.00 -9.58
CA ASP A 160 -15.46 16.85 -8.14
C ASP A 160 -16.40 17.80 -7.37
N ALA A 161 -17.23 17.23 -6.48
CA ALA A 161 -18.09 17.97 -5.61
C ALA A 161 -17.36 18.48 -4.35
N PRO A 162 -17.75 19.62 -3.75
CA PRO A 162 -17.15 20.12 -2.53
C PRO A 162 -17.47 19.23 -1.32
N ILE A 163 -16.51 19.13 -0.40
CA ILE A 163 -16.66 18.39 0.85
C ILE A 163 -17.39 19.22 1.91
N LEU A 164 -17.09 20.52 1.98
CA LEU A 164 -17.81 21.46 2.85
C LEU A 164 -18.97 22.07 2.08
N THR A 165 -20.19 21.91 2.59
CA THR A 165 -21.41 22.37 1.94
C THR A 165 -22.36 23.02 2.93
N PRO A 166 -23.11 24.06 2.56
CA PRO A 166 -24.20 24.61 3.37
C PRO A 166 -25.48 23.77 3.29
N ALA A 167 -25.57 22.80 2.38
CA ALA A 167 -26.78 22.04 2.07
C ALA A 167 -26.73 20.59 2.56
N ALA A 168 -27.86 20.12 3.10
CA ALA A 168 -28.11 18.71 3.37
C ALA A 168 -28.81 18.08 2.16
N VAL A 169 -28.31 16.97 1.65
CA VAL A 169 -28.85 16.27 0.47
C VAL A 169 -29.98 15.32 0.86
N GLU A 170 -29.82 14.59 1.94
CA GLU A 170 -30.82 13.66 2.42
C GLU A 170 -31.52 14.28 3.64
N GLY A 171 -32.83 14.17 3.74
CA GLY A 171 -33.67 14.70 4.84
C GLY A 171 -33.34 14.14 6.23
N THR A 172 -32.11 13.71 6.45
CA THR A 172 -31.56 13.22 7.70
C THR A 172 -31.15 14.38 8.60
N THR A 173 -31.47 14.25 9.86
CA THR A 173 -31.33 15.30 10.87
C THR A 173 -29.92 15.46 11.43
N THR A 174 -28.98 14.57 11.12
CA THR A 174 -27.65 14.55 11.73
C THR A 174 -26.54 14.73 10.69
N LEU A 175 -25.93 15.93 10.72
CA LEU A 175 -24.79 16.31 9.91
C LEU A 175 -23.58 16.56 10.81
N PHE A 176 -22.39 16.31 10.30
CA PHE A 176 -21.16 16.81 10.92
C PHE A 176 -21.05 18.30 10.61
N GLU A 177 -21.24 19.12 11.63
CA GLU A 177 -21.21 20.57 11.54
C GLU A 177 -19.82 21.13 11.88
N THR A 178 -19.41 22.17 11.19
CA THR A 178 -18.21 22.96 11.51
C THR A 178 -18.47 24.45 11.34
N GLY A 179 -17.77 25.30 12.10
CA GLY A 179 -17.73 26.74 11.85
C GLY A 179 -17.03 27.02 10.52
N TYR A 180 -17.56 27.97 9.75
CA TYR A 180 -17.01 28.34 8.46
C TYR A 180 -16.72 29.85 8.41
N PHE A 181 -15.62 30.25 9.05
CA PHE A 181 -15.17 31.62 9.21
C PHE A 181 -16.30 32.51 9.81
N ASP A 182 -16.52 33.68 9.26
CA ASP A 182 -17.60 34.61 9.53
C ASP A 182 -18.88 34.34 8.70
N LEU A 183 -18.84 33.30 7.83
CA LEU A 183 -19.95 32.93 6.97
C LEU A 183 -20.96 31.96 7.64
N GLY A 184 -20.75 31.63 8.90
CA GLY A 184 -21.68 30.81 9.68
C GLY A 184 -21.26 29.33 9.77
N LYS A 185 -22.14 28.42 9.34
CA LYS A 185 -21.94 26.98 9.47
C LYS A 185 -21.78 26.32 8.11
N ALA A 186 -20.90 25.33 8.06
CA ALA A 186 -20.82 24.37 6.96
C ALA A 186 -20.95 22.95 7.52
N PHE A 187 -21.25 22.01 6.63
CA PHE A 187 -21.41 20.60 6.97
C PHE A 187 -20.50 19.75 6.09
N LEU A 188 -20.04 18.61 6.60
CA LEU A 188 -19.41 17.60 5.79
C LEU A 188 -20.46 16.92 4.89
N THR A 189 -20.16 16.84 3.60
CA THR A 189 -21.11 16.37 2.59
C THR A 189 -21.58 14.93 2.84
N GLN A 190 -22.85 14.66 2.56
CA GLN A 190 -23.44 13.32 2.56
C GLN A 190 -23.45 12.69 1.16
N SER A 191 -23.31 13.49 0.09
CA SER A 191 -23.36 13.09 -1.30
C SER A 191 -22.89 14.24 -2.19
N GLY A 192 -22.40 13.93 -3.37
CA GLY A 192 -22.14 14.93 -4.42
C GLY A 192 -23.36 15.30 -5.24
N GLN A 193 -24.51 14.67 -5.02
CA GLN A 193 -25.69 14.72 -5.86
C GLN A 193 -26.11 16.15 -6.25
N LEU A 194 -26.33 17.05 -5.30
CA LEU A 194 -26.81 18.42 -5.60
C LEU A 194 -25.88 19.20 -6.53
N TYR A 195 -24.59 18.96 -6.46
CA TYR A 195 -23.61 19.58 -7.35
C TYR A 195 -23.57 18.88 -8.70
N ASN A 196 -23.72 17.53 -8.71
CA ASN A 196 -23.77 16.76 -9.94
C ASN A 196 -25.05 17.04 -10.74
N GLU A 197 -26.20 17.27 -10.13
CA GLU A 197 -27.41 17.69 -10.82
C GLU A 197 -27.20 18.99 -11.62
N ALA A 198 -26.56 19.99 -10.99
CA ALA A 198 -26.21 21.23 -11.69
C ALA A 198 -25.18 21.00 -12.82
N ALA A 199 -24.20 20.12 -12.57
CA ALA A 199 -23.20 19.78 -13.58
C ALA A 199 -23.80 18.95 -14.73
N ALA A 200 -24.76 18.05 -14.46
CA ALA A 200 -25.45 17.28 -15.49
C ALA A 200 -26.26 18.18 -16.43
N MET A 201 -26.90 19.23 -15.90
CA MET A 201 -27.57 20.23 -16.74
C MET A 201 -26.63 21.01 -17.67
N ALA A 202 -25.33 21.10 -17.33
CA ALA A 202 -24.34 21.77 -18.15
C ALA A 202 -23.60 20.83 -19.11
N PHE A 203 -23.32 19.61 -18.67
CA PHE A 203 -22.42 18.67 -19.39
C PHE A 203 -23.11 17.37 -19.83
N GLY A 204 -24.35 17.12 -19.42
CA GLY A 204 -25.12 15.92 -19.74
C GLY A 204 -24.77 14.77 -18.79
N ARG A 205 -23.78 13.95 -19.13
CA ARG A 205 -23.36 12.81 -18.32
C ARG A 205 -22.18 13.19 -17.45
N VAL A 206 -22.36 13.13 -16.13
CA VAL A 206 -21.29 13.45 -15.16
C VAL A 206 -21.20 12.38 -14.09
N TYR A 207 -20.08 12.33 -13.40
CA TYR A 207 -19.95 11.55 -12.16
C TYR A 207 -19.01 12.23 -11.19
N CYS A 208 -19.23 12.04 -9.90
CA CYS A 208 -18.20 12.31 -8.89
C CYS A 208 -17.71 11.01 -8.23
N TYR A 209 -16.52 11.06 -7.70
CA TYR A 209 -15.96 10.03 -6.83
C TYR A 209 -15.28 10.73 -5.66
N GLY A 210 -15.92 10.74 -4.51
CA GLY A 210 -15.48 11.53 -3.39
C GLY A 210 -15.87 10.97 -2.01
N PRO A 211 -15.26 11.52 -0.93
CA PRO A 211 -15.61 11.16 0.43
C PRO A 211 -17.00 11.68 0.79
N THR A 212 -17.74 10.87 1.52
CA THR A 212 -19.06 11.22 2.06
C THR A 212 -19.12 10.84 3.54
N PHE A 213 -19.97 11.55 4.28
CA PHE A 213 -20.01 11.48 5.73
C PHE A 213 -21.43 11.25 6.22
N ARG A 214 -21.58 10.38 7.22
CA ARG A 214 -22.85 10.11 7.90
C ARG A 214 -22.64 10.30 9.40
N ALA A 215 -23.30 11.31 9.99
CA ALA A 215 -23.16 11.62 11.42
C ALA A 215 -24.02 10.71 12.31
N GLU A 216 -24.24 9.48 11.90
CA GLU A 216 -25.03 8.49 12.59
C GLU A 216 -24.16 7.55 13.42
N LYS A 217 -24.55 7.33 14.69
CA LYS A 217 -23.90 6.32 15.53
C LYS A 217 -24.41 4.93 15.14
N SER A 218 -23.70 4.28 14.22
CA SER A 218 -24.00 2.90 13.86
C SER A 218 -23.17 1.92 14.69
N LYS A 219 -23.83 0.85 15.18
CA LYS A 219 -23.17 -0.28 15.82
C LYS A 219 -22.88 -1.44 14.85
N THR A 220 -23.22 -1.27 13.57
CA THR A 220 -23.04 -2.32 12.56
C THR A 220 -21.65 -2.23 11.92
N ARG A 221 -21.12 -3.39 11.50
CA ARG A 221 -19.83 -3.46 10.81
C ARG A 221 -19.88 -2.96 9.36
N ARG A 222 -21.04 -2.64 8.83
CA ARG A 222 -21.25 -2.27 7.42
C ARG A 222 -21.55 -0.80 7.20
N HIS A 223 -21.93 -0.06 8.25
CA HIS A 223 -22.20 1.37 8.17
C HIS A 223 -21.00 2.14 8.72
N LEU A 224 -20.35 2.89 7.85
CA LEU A 224 -19.21 3.73 8.18
C LEU A 224 -19.67 5.17 8.31
N THR A 225 -19.03 5.94 9.19
CA THR A 225 -19.23 7.39 9.31
C THR A 225 -18.55 8.17 8.19
N GLU A 226 -17.55 7.57 7.54
CA GLU A 226 -16.84 8.12 6.39
C GLU A 226 -16.61 7.01 5.37
N PHE A 227 -16.96 7.25 4.12
CA PHE A 227 -16.74 6.32 3.00
C PHE A 227 -16.70 7.08 1.69
N TRP A 228 -16.31 6.42 0.62
CA TRP A 228 -16.25 7.00 -0.71
C TRP A 228 -17.43 6.52 -1.56
N MET A 229 -18.08 7.44 -2.24
CA MET A 229 -19.17 7.16 -3.16
C MET A 229 -18.76 7.45 -4.60
N LEU A 230 -19.21 6.61 -5.51
CA LEU A 230 -19.19 6.82 -6.96
C LEU A 230 -20.62 7.10 -7.38
N GLU A 231 -20.88 8.31 -7.87
CA GLU A 231 -22.23 8.83 -8.09
C GLU A 231 -22.34 9.36 -9.54
N PRO A 232 -22.74 8.51 -10.52
CA PRO A 232 -23.05 8.97 -11.87
C PRO A 232 -24.43 9.61 -11.95
N GLU A 233 -24.51 10.70 -12.73
CA GLU A 233 -25.75 11.47 -13.01
C GLU A 233 -25.90 11.74 -14.50
N VAL A 234 -27.16 11.74 -14.98
CA VAL A 234 -27.52 12.01 -16.39
C VAL A 234 -28.76 12.89 -16.50
#